data_ad7aab7ea6793d5fe2f3239f2457680a
#
_entry.id   ad7aab7ea6793d5fe2f3239f2457680a
#
_cell.length_a   1.000
_cell.length_b   1.000
_cell.length_c   1.000
_cell.angle_alpha   90.00
_cell.angle_beta   90.00
_cell.angle_gamma   90.00
#
_symmetry.space_group_name_H-M   'P 1'
#
loop_
_entity.id
_entity.type
_entity.pdbx_description
1 polymer ?
#
loop_
_entity_poly.entity_id
_entity_poly.type
_entity_poly.pdbx_seq_one_letter_code
_entity_poly.pdbx_strand_id
1 'polypeptide(L)'
;MSHPIRVGVGGWSFEPWDETFYPPGLSKSKQLEYASRKLTAVEVNATYYSSFKPDTFAKWRDATPDGFMFSLKAHRFSTVRKTREDMKKSIDLFLGQGITALKEKLGPINWQFPPTRKFEKEYFEMFLSQLPKEKDKLPLRHALEVRNPTCDDPAFLELLSKHDATVVYAEDDDFPKIRHSGADFAVARLMQSKSDQPNGYSKADIDRFARTATDWAKKQDVFVFFISGAKERNPAAAMALQAKLGITPATAAEAGGMAAGKKAAAKPAAKKAPKASTKTPARTSSSPKKKK
;
A
#
# COMPACT_ATOMS: atom_id res chain seq x y z
N MET A 1 -1.21 9.12 24.12
CA MET A 1 -1.33 9.66 22.75
C MET A 1 -2.10 8.64 21.92
N SER A 2 -2.96 9.04 21.01
CA SER A 2 -3.63 8.11 20.11
C SER A 2 -2.68 7.68 18.98
N HIS A 3 -2.84 6.45 18.51
CA HIS A 3 -2.12 5.95 17.36
C HIS A 3 -2.58 6.63 16.05
N PRO A 4 -1.74 6.67 15.00
CA PRO A 4 -2.11 7.29 13.74
C PRO A 4 -3.24 6.54 13.01
N ILE A 5 -4.17 7.33 12.44
CA ILE A 5 -5.22 6.83 11.54
C ILE A 5 -4.85 7.24 10.12
N ARG A 6 -4.79 6.26 9.21
CA ARG A 6 -4.54 6.45 7.79
C ARG A 6 -5.81 6.15 7.01
N VAL A 7 -6.21 7.07 6.14
CA VAL A 7 -7.44 6.95 5.36
C VAL A 7 -7.13 7.09 3.87
N GLY A 8 -7.66 6.17 3.07
CA GLY A 8 -7.39 6.14 1.65
C GLY A 8 -8.38 5.35 0.82
N VAL A 9 -7.98 5.02 -0.38
CA VAL A 9 -8.79 4.32 -1.39
C VAL A 9 -8.02 3.18 -2.03
N GLY A 10 -8.71 2.35 -2.83
CA GLY A 10 -8.11 1.29 -3.62
C GLY A 10 -7.59 1.77 -4.97
N GLY A 11 -6.27 1.83 -5.12
CA GLY A 11 -5.60 2.33 -6.31
C GLY A 11 -5.65 3.86 -6.42
N TRP A 12 -5.12 4.36 -7.53
CA TRP A 12 -5.11 5.80 -7.84
C TRP A 12 -5.43 6.08 -9.32
N SER A 13 -5.66 5.06 -10.12
CA SER A 13 -6.01 5.22 -11.54
C SER A 13 -7.34 4.53 -11.80
N PHE A 14 -8.38 5.33 -11.88
CA PHE A 14 -9.73 4.90 -12.20
C PHE A 14 -10.39 6.00 -13.03
N GLU A 15 -10.81 5.68 -14.26
CA GLU A 15 -11.24 6.66 -15.25
C GLU A 15 -12.30 7.65 -14.74
N PRO A 16 -13.37 7.23 -14.04
CA PRO A 16 -14.36 8.18 -13.51
C PRO A 16 -13.80 9.19 -12.51
N TRP A 17 -12.61 8.96 -11.93
CA TRP A 17 -11.96 9.95 -11.08
C TRP A 17 -11.35 11.13 -11.83
N ASP A 18 -11.21 11.03 -13.14
CA ASP A 18 -10.80 12.17 -13.98
C ASP A 18 -11.82 13.30 -13.96
N GLU A 19 -13.10 13.00 -13.66
CA GLU A 19 -14.20 13.96 -13.55
C GLU A 19 -14.58 14.28 -12.09
N THR A 20 -14.37 13.34 -11.17
CA THR A 20 -14.89 13.44 -9.79
C THR A 20 -13.84 13.77 -8.74
N PHE A 21 -12.57 13.54 -9.02
CA PHE A 21 -11.49 13.67 -8.03
C PHE A 21 -10.27 14.43 -8.56
N TYR A 22 -9.84 14.17 -9.79
CA TYR A 22 -8.67 14.82 -10.36
C TYR A 22 -9.02 16.15 -11.02
N PRO A 23 -8.11 17.16 -11.00
CA PRO A 23 -8.33 18.36 -11.79
C PRO A 23 -8.31 18.03 -13.29
N PRO A 24 -9.09 18.78 -14.09
CA PRO A 24 -9.13 18.60 -15.55
C PRO A 24 -7.73 18.61 -16.16
N GLY A 25 -7.44 17.64 -17.06
CA GLY A 25 -6.17 17.56 -17.76
C GLY A 25 -4.99 16.98 -16.97
N LEU A 26 -5.20 16.50 -15.74
CA LEU A 26 -4.14 15.86 -14.98
C LEU A 26 -3.68 14.56 -15.66
N SER A 27 -2.41 14.47 -16.03
CA SER A 27 -1.86 13.26 -16.65
C SER A 27 -1.90 12.06 -15.69
N LYS A 28 -2.10 10.86 -16.22
CA LYS A 28 -2.14 9.60 -15.45
C LYS A 28 -0.89 9.40 -14.59
N SER A 29 0.28 9.85 -15.07
CA SER A 29 1.54 9.76 -14.33
C SER A 29 1.60 10.65 -13.08
N LYS A 30 0.74 11.66 -12.99
CA LYS A 30 0.63 12.60 -11.86
C LYS A 30 -0.49 12.26 -10.88
N GLN A 31 -1.32 11.26 -11.19
CA GLN A 31 -2.47 10.91 -10.36
C GLN A 31 -2.07 10.44 -8.96
N LEU A 32 -1.01 9.63 -8.82
CA LEU A 32 -0.50 9.21 -7.50
C LEU A 32 0.00 10.41 -6.70
N GLU A 33 0.76 11.29 -7.34
CA GLU A 33 1.26 12.52 -6.71
C GLU A 33 0.12 13.40 -6.19
N TYR A 34 -0.94 13.58 -6.98
CA TYR A 34 -2.11 14.35 -6.56
C TYR A 34 -2.88 13.63 -5.42
N ALA A 35 -3.20 12.34 -5.60
CA ALA A 35 -3.99 11.57 -4.65
C ALA A 35 -3.30 11.53 -3.26
N SER A 36 -1.98 11.40 -3.21
CA SER A 36 -1.22 11.35 -1.97
C SER A 36 -1.17 12.66 -1.19
N ARG A 37 -1.56 13.78 -1.81
CA ARG A 37 -1.72 15.09 -1.17
C ARG A 37 -3.16 15.39 -0.73
N LYS A 38 -4.08 14.47 -1.05
CA LYS A 38 -5.48 14.52 -0.63
C LYS A 38 -5.84 13.42 0.36
N LEU A 39 -5.06 12.34 0.36
CA LEU A 39 -5.27 11.13 1.15
C LEU A 39 -4.00 10.82 1.95
N THR A 40 -4.11 10.00 3.00
CA THR A 40 -2.96 9.60 3.83
C THR A 40 -2.47 8.18 3.57
N ALA A 41 -3.21 7.42 2.78
CA ALA A 41 -2.82 6.07 2.35
C ALA A 41 -3.48 5.70 1.02
N VAL A 42 -2.98 4.60 0.42
CA VAL A 42 -3.61 3.92 -0.70
C VAL A 42 -3.40 2.41 -0.58
N GLU A 43 -4.42 1.62 -0.95
CA GLU A 43 -4.24 0.18 -1.13
C GLU A 43 -3.91 -0.12 -2.60
N VAL A 44 -2.75 -0.75 -2.85
CA VAL A 44 -2.31 -1.11 -4.20
C VAL A 44 -2.92 -2.43 -4.62
N ASN A 45 -3.97 -2.38 -5.43
CA ASN A 45 -4.63 -3.58 -5.94
C ASN A 45 -3.91 -4.21 -7.15
N ALA A 46 -3.05 -3.46 -7.85
CA ALA A 46 -2.32 -3.96 -9.01
C ALA A 46 -1.39 -5.13 -8.67
N THR A 47 -0.82 -5.17 -7.46
CA THR A 47 0.04 -6.24 -6.97
C THR A 47 -0.68 -7.58 -6.75
N TYR A 48 -2.01 -7.57 -6.70
CA TYR A 48 -2.84 -8.79 -6.67
C TYR A 48 -2.82 -9.55 -7.99
N TYR A 49 -2.67 -8.84 -9.10
CA TYR A 49 -2.74 -9.38 -10.46
C TYR A 49 -1.38 -9.53 -11.13
N SER A 50 -0.40 -8.70 -10.75
CA SER A 50 0.88 -8.59 -11.43
C SER A 50 2.02 -8.40 -10.44
N SER A 51 3.22 -8.83 -10.84
CA SER A 51 4.46 -8.54 -10.12
C SER A 51 5.10 -7.27 -10.66
N PHE A 52 5.79 -6.55 -9.79
CA PHE A 52 6.48 -5.29 -10.11
C PHE A 52 7.98 -5.40 -9.78
N LYS A 53 8.77 -4.49 -10.35
CA LYS A 53 10.20 -4.38 -10.05
C LYS A 53 10.44 -3.44 -8.86
N PRO A 54 11.55 -3.59 -8.12
CA PRO A 54 11.90 -2.71 -7.00
C PRO A 54 11.83 -1.22 -7.35
N ASP A 55 12.30 -0.83 -8.55
CA ASP A 55 12.26 0.56 -9.02
C ASP A 55 10.84 1.14 -9.11
N THR A 56 9.83 0.29 -9.33
CA THR A 56 8.43 0.73 -9.36
C THR A 56 7.98 1.15 -7.97
N PHE A 57 8.29 0.36 -6.96
CA PHE A 57 7.99 0.69 -5.56
C PHE A 57 8.77 1.94 -5.09
N ALA A 58 10.03 2.07 -5.50
CA ALA A 58 10.83 3.27 -5.22
C ALA A 58 10.21 4.52 -5.86
N LYS A 59 9.77 4.45 -7.12
CA LYS A 59 9.06 5.55 -7.79
C LYS A 59 7.77 5.93 -7.07
N TRP A 60 6.99 4.96 -6.58
CA TRP A 60 5.78 5.26 -5.80
C TRP A 60 6.11 5.95 -4.48
N ARG A 61 7.13 5.47 -3.76
CA ARG A 61 7.62 6.11 -2.55
C ARG A 61 8.01 7.57 -2.80
N ASP A 62 8.79 7.82 -3.84
CA ASP A 62 9.37 9.14 -4.13
C ASP A 62 8.32 10.12 -4.68
N ALA A 63 7.22 9.63 -5.26
CA ALA A 63 6.11 10.45 -5.75
C ALA A 63 5.17 10.94 -4.64
N THR A 64 5.31 10.45 -3.41
CA THR A 64 4.37 10.72 -2.31
C THR A 64 5.05 11.46 -1.16
N PRO A 65 4.31 12.28 -0.38
CA PRO A 65 4.88 13.01 0.75
C PRO A 65 5.27 12.07 1.90
N ASP A 66 6.07 12.58 2.84
CA ASP A 66 6.41 11.87 4.06
C ASP A 66 5.14 11.54 4.86
N GLY A 67 5.16 10.39 5.53
CA GLY A 67 4.00 9.89 6.29
C GLY A 67 2.87 9.29 5.47
N PHE A 68 2.92 9.35 4.12
CA PHE A 68 1.99 8.62 3.27
C PHE A 68 2.29 7.12 3.29
N MET A 69 1.24 6.26 3.30
CA MET A 69 1.40 4.82 3.44
C MET A 69 0.79 4.04 2.26
N PHE A 70 1.46 2.96 1.88
CA PHE A 70 0.97 2.01 0.88
C PHE A 70 0.59 0.69 1.55
N SER A 71 -0.69 0.33 1.55
CA SER A 71 -1.10 -1.06 1.77
C SER A 71 -0.94 -1.84 0.46
N LEU A 72 -0.37 -3.03 0.51
CA LEU A 72 -0.19 -3.87 -0.68
C LEU A 72 -1.14 -5.06 -0.63
N LYS A 73 -1.88 -5.29 -1.70
CA LYS A 73 -2.65 -6.51 -1.84
C LYS A 73 -1.75 -7.62 -2.37
N ALA A 74 -1.54 -8.67 -1.57
CA ALA A 74 -0.70 -9.80 -1.95
C ALA A 74 -1.24 -10.50 -3.19
N HIS A 75 -0.33 -11.10 -3.97
CA HIS A 75 -0.70 -11.75 -5.22
C HIS A 75 -1.70 -12.90 -4.99
N ARG A 76 -2.75 -12.96 -5.80
CA ARG A 76 -3.90 -13.87 -5.65
C ARG A 76 -3.54 -15.36 -5.46
N PHE A 77 -2.42 -15.79 -6.00
CA PHE A 77 -1.99 -17.18 -5.85
C PHE A 77 -1.43 -17.51 -4.47
N SER A 78 -1.08 -16.52 -3.66
CA SER A 78 -0.51 -16.77 -2.34
C SER A 78 -1.50 -17.41 -1.36
N THR A 79 -2.81 -17.17 -1.53
CA THR A 79 -3.87 -17.61 -0.60
C THR A 79 -4.69 -18.80 -1.11
N VAL A 80 -4.36 -19.36 -2.30
CA VAL A 80 -5.11 -20.47 -2.88
C VAL A 80 -4.31 -21.80 -2.96
N ARG A 81 -3.03 -21.74 -2.59
CA ARG A 81 -2.16 -22.94 -2.59
C ARG A 81 -2.56 -23.91 -1.50
N LYS A 82 -2.39 -25.22 -1.77
CA LYS A 82 -2.79 -26.30 -0.85
C LYS A 82 -1.60 -26.90 -0.09
N THR A 83 -0.42 -26.92 -0.72
CA THR A 83 0.79 -27.47 -0.10
C THR A 83 1.63 -26.37 0.56
N ARG A 84 2.36 -26.72 1.61
CA ARG A 84 3.29 -25.82 2.29
C ARG A 84 4.34 -25.24 1.34
N GLU A 85 4.87 -26.08 0.46
CA GLU A 85 5.91 -25.69 -0.48
C GLU A 85 5.42 -24.66 -1.52
N ASP A 86 4.28 -24.93 -2.18
CA ASP A 86 3.70 -24.02 -3.17
C ASP A 86 3.26 -22.68 -2.53
N MET A 87 2.75 -22.77 -1.31
CA MET A 87 2.35 -21.60 -0.52
C MET A 87 3.56 -20.75 -0.23
N LYS A 88 4.63 -21.34 0.33
CA LYS A 88 5.88 -20.64 0.60
C LYS A 88 6.47 -20.01 -0.65
N LYS A 89 6.55 -20.75 -1.75
CA LYS A 89 7.03 -20.25 -3.03
C LYS A 89 6.23 -19.03 -3.52
N SER A 90 4.91 -19.05 -3.36
CA SER A 90 4.05 -17.93 -3.77
C SER A 90 4.20 -16.71 -2.86
N ILE A 91 4.38 -16.91 -1.55
CA ILE A 91 4.67 -15.86 -0.56
C ILE A 91 6.03 -15.25 -0.84
N ASP A 92 7.08 -16.06 -0.99
CA ASP A 92 8.45 -15.60 -1.25
C ASP A 92 8.54 -14.82 -2.56
N LEU A 93 7.84 -15.27 -3.61
CA LEU A 93 7.77 -14.57 -4.89
C LEU A 93 7.14 -13.17 -4.75
N PHE A 94 6.05 -13.07 -3.99
CA PHE A 94 5.41 -11.78 -3.73
C PHE A 94 6.31 -10.86 -2.90
N LEU A 95 6.86 -11.34 -1.80
CA LEU A 95 7.75 -10.55 -0.94
C LEU A 95 9.08 -10.21 -1.63
N GLY A 96 9.55 -11.09 -2.52
CA GLY A 96 10.82 -10.94 -3.24
C GLY A 96 10.81 -9.94 -4.39
N GLN A 97 9.65 -9.39 -4.78
CA GLN A 97 9.57 -8.41 -5.88
C GLN A 97 10.11 -7.02 -5.52
N GLY A 98 10.58 -6.81 -4.29
CA GLY A 98 11.20 -5.56 -3.85
C GLY A 98 10.25 -4.58 -3.18
N ILE A 99 9.21 -5.06 -2.51
CA ILE A 99 8.24 -4.24 -1.77
C ILE A 99 8.89 -3.35 -0.71
N THR A 100 10.03 -3.78 -0.18
CA THR A 100 10.82 -3.04 0.83
C THR A 100 11.45 -1.76 0.28
N ALA A 101 11.45 -1.55 -1.05
CA ALA A 101 11.81 -0.26 -1.64
C ALA A 101 10.84 0.87 -1.28
N LEU A 102 9.64 0.56 -0.75
CA LEU A 102 8.72 1.53 -0.15
C LEU A 102 9.25 2.08 1.18
N LYS A 103 10.20 1.40 1.84
CA LYS A 103 10.79 1.77 3.14
C LYS A 103 9.70 2.01 4.20
N GLU A 104 9.78 3.12 4.93
CA GLU A 104 8.84 3.55 5.99
C GLU A 104 7.40 3.76 5.48
N LYS A 105 7.19 3.85 4.17
CA LYS A 105 5.86 3.97 3.56
C LYS A 105 5.19 2.61 3.29
N LEU A 106 5.87 1.49 3.61
CA LEU A 106 5.26 0.16 3.53
C LEU A 106 4.28 -0.03 4.69
N GLY A 107 3.00 -0.07 4.38
CA GLY A 107 1.89 -0.35 5.28
C GLY A 107 1.51 -1.84 5.30
N PRO A 108 0.27 -2.16 5.68
CA PRO A 108 -0.21 -3.53 5.75
C PRO A 108 -0.16 -4.27 4.42
N ILE A 109 0.14 -5.56 4.48
CA ILE A 109 0.00 -6.50 3.36
C ILE A 109 -1.32 -7.23 3.55
N ASN A 110 -2.26 -7.03 2.62
CA ASN A 110 -3.57 -7.67 2.62
C ASN A 110 -3.50 -9.02 1.89
N TRP A 111 -3.66 -10.12 2.62
CA TRP A 111 -3.77 -11.49 2.11
C TRP A 111 -5.23 -11.87 1.96
N GLN A 112 -5.80 -11.66 0.76
CA GLN A 112 -7.20 -11.93 0.50
C GLN A 112 -7.44 -13.41 0.17
N PHE A 113 -8.24 -14.08 0.99
CA PHE A 113 -8.71 -15.45 0.78
C PHE A 113 -10.04 -15.46 0.00
N PRO A 114 -10.25 -16.45 -0.89
CA PRO A 114 -11.51 -16.56 -1.62
C PRO A 114 -12.68 -16.95 -0.71
N PRO A 115 -13.95 -16.62 -1.07
CA PRO A 115 -15.12 -17.00 -0.29
C PRO A 115 -15.27 -18.52 -0.05
N THR A 116 -14.70 -19.32 -0.93
CA THR A 116 -14.70 -20.79 -0.82
C THR A 116 -13.73 -21.33 0.24
N ARG A 117 -12.82 -20.49 0.78
CA ARG A 117 -11.86 -20.92 1.81
C ARG A 117 -12.54 -20.89 3.18
N LYS A 118 -13.00 -22.04 3.64
CA LYS A 118 -13.49 -22.24 5.00
C LYS A 118 -12.34 -22.15 6.01
N PHE A 119 -12.68 -21.88 7.25
CA PHE A 119 -11.72 -21.96 8.34
C PHE A 119 -11.34 -23.43 8.58
N GLU A 120 -10.07 -23.72 8.40
CA GLU A 120 -9.41 -24.99 8.71
C GLU A 120 -8.13 -24.61 9.47
N LYS A 121 -8.09 -24.91 10.78
CA LYS A 121 -7.03 -24.44 11.68
C LYS A 121 -5.64 -24.77 11.16
N GLU A 122 -5.44 -26.00 10.70
CA GLU A 122 -4.15 -26.50 10.18
C GLU A 122 -3.71 -25.74 8.93
N TYR A 123 -4.67 -25.39 8.05
CA TYR A 123 -4.37 -24.62 6.85
C TYR A 123 -3.93 -23.18 7.18
N PHE A 124 -4.65 -22.50 8.07
CA PHE A 124 -4.29 -21.13 8.46
C PHE A 124 -3.02 -21.09 9.31
N GLU A 125 -2.78 -22.05 10.19
CA GLU A 125 -1.51 -22.20 10.91
C GLU A 125 -0.36 -22.40 9.92
N MET A 126 -0.52 -23.30 8.94
CA MET A 126 0.47 -23.53 7.89
C MET A 126 0.75 -22.26 7.10
N PHE A 127 -0.27 -21.46 6.76
CA PHE A 127 -0.11 -20.19 6.05
C PHE A 127 0.61 -19.15 6.90
N LEU A 128 0.12 -18.87 8.10
CA LEU A 128 0.64 -17.85 8.99
C LEU A 128 2.09 -18.14 9.41
N SER A 129 2.44 -19.42 9.65
CA SER A 129 3.80 -19.81 10.00
C SER A 129 4.85 -19.54 8.91
N GLN A 130 4.43 -19.22 7.69
CA GLN A 130 5.34 -18.90 6.58
C GLN A 130 5.49 -17.39 6.33
N LEU A 131 4.70 -16.57 7.02
CA LEU A 131 4.80 -15.12 6.91
C LEU A 131 5.98 -14.61 7.76
N PRO A 132 6.99 -13.98 7.17
CA PRO A 132 8.10 -13.44 7.94
C PRO A 132 7.67 -12.16 8.69
N LYS A 133 8.14 -11.98 9.91
CA LYS A 133 7.87 -10.76 10.70
C LYS A 133 8.59 -9.53 10.17
N GLU A 134 9.68 -9.73 9.44
CA GLU A 134 10.46 -8.67 8.81
C GLU A 134 11.04 -9.10 7.47
N LYS A 135 11.36 -8.13 6.62
CA LYS A 135 12.14 -8.31 5.40
C LYS A 135 13.05 -7.11 5.17
N ASP A 136 14.33 -7.37 4.86
CA ASP A 136 15.34 -6.33 4.66
C ASP A 136 15.38 -5.32 5.83
N LYS A 137 15.24 -5.81 7.07
CA LYS A 137 15.17 -5.04 8.33
C LYS A 137 13.94 -4.14 8.46
N LEU A 138 12.92 -4.30 7.64
CA LEU A 138 11.65 -3.62 7.76
C LEU A 138 10.61 -4.57 8.36
N PRO A 139 9.90 -4.17 9.43
CA PRO A 139 8.80 -4.96 9.97
C PRO A 139 7.67 -5.08 8.94
N LEU A 140 7.08 -6.26 8.85
CA LEU A 140 5.95 -6.52 7.97
C LEU A 140 4.66 -6.66 8.78
N ARG A 141 3.60 -6.00 8.31
CA ARG A 141 2.26 -6.03 8.90
C ARG A 141 1.35 -6.91 8.04
N HIS A 142 0.94 -8.06 8.56
CA HIS A 142 0.12 -9.02 7.82
C HIS A 142 -1.34 -8.92 8.22
N ALA A 143 -2.21 -8.60 7.26
CA ALA A 143 -3.66 -8.56 7.43
C ALA A 143 -4.31 -9.62 6.55
N LEU A 144 -5.20 -10.44 7.10
CA LEU A 144 -5.93 -11.47 6.37
C LEU A 144 -7.35 -10.99 6.08
N GLU A 145 -7.71 -10.89 4.80
CA GLU A 145 -9.08 -10.65 4.38
C GLU A 145 -9.75 -11.99 4.10
N VAL A 146 -10.58 -12.43 5.02
CA VAL A 146 -11.37 -13.66 4.89
C VAL A 146 -12.81 -13.32 4.49
N ARG A 147 -13.38 -14.16 3.64
CA ARG A 147 -14.72 -13.94 3.05
C ARG A 147 -15.70 -15.08 3.34
N ASN A 148 -15.24 -16.12 4.03
CA ASN A 148 -16.09 -17.23 4.43
C ASN A 148 -16.56 -17.01 5.88
N PRO A 149 -17.87 -17.15 6.19
CA PRO A 149 -18.40 -16.92 7.52
C PRO A 149 -17.84 -17.87 8.58
N THR A 150 -17.32 -19.04 8.20
CA THR A 150 -16.68 -19.95 9.16
C THR A 150 -15.38 -19.41 9.77
N CYS A 151 -14.83 -18.31 9.23
CA CYS A 151 -13.68 -17.63 9.82
C CYS A 151 -14.04 -16.70 10.99
N ASP A 152 -15.31 -16.47 11.26
CA ASP A 152 -15.76 -15.79 12.49
C ASP A 152 -15.75 -16.81 13.64
N ASP A 153 -14.55 -17.19 14.05
CA ASP A 153 -14.27 -18.27 15.01
C ASP A 153 -13.16 -17.81 15.98
N PRO A 154 -13.36 -18.01 17.30
CA PRO A 154 -12.33 -17.65 18.29
C PRO A 154 -10.96 -18.29 18.04
N ALA A 155 -10.90 -19.52 17.53
CA ALA A 155 -9.64 -20.20 17.23
C ALA A 155 -8.91 -19.55 16.04
N PHE A 156 -9.64 -18.94 15.10
CA PHE A 156 -9.02 -18.14 14.05
C PHE A 156 -8.38 -16.88 14.62
N LEU A 157 -9.06 -16.18 15.53
CA LEU A 157 -8.56 -14.96 16.16
C LEU A 157 -7.33 -15.25 17.05
N GLU A 158 -7.34 -16.39 17.74
CA GLU A 158 -6.19 -16.86 18.52
C GLU A 158 -4.97 -17.12 17.62
N LEU A 159 -5.16 -17.76 16.47
CA LEU A 159 -4.09 -17.96 15.48
C LEU A 159 -3.51 -16.65 14.97
N LEU A 160 -4.35 -15.67 14.65
CA LEU A 160 -3.88 -14.35 14.22
C LEU A 160 -3.01 -13.70 15.30
N SER A 161 -3.48 -13.70 16.56
CA SER A 161 -2.74 -13.14 17.69
C SER A 161 -1.38 -13.83 17.90
N LYS A 162 -1.32 -15.16 17.80
CA LYS A 162 -0.09 -15.95 17.90
C LYS A 162 0.97 -15.55 16.86
N HIS A 163 0.54 -15.13 15.69
CA HIS A 163 1.41 -14.79 14.55
C HIS A 163 1.56 -13.28 14.31
N ASP A 164 1.13 -12.42 15.25
CA ASP A 164 1.16 -10.95 15.12
C ASP A 164 0.47 -10.45 13.83
N ALA A 165 -0.60 -11.14 13.42
CA ALA A 165 -1.41 -10.80 12.26
C ALA A 165 -2.78 -10.27 12.68
N THR A 166 -3.47 -9.53 11.80
CA THR A 166 -4.85 -9.07 12.04
C THR A 166 -5.80 -9.58 10.97
N VAL A 167 -7.10 -9.55 11.26
CA VAL A 167 -8.13 -9.72 10.24
C VAL A 167 -8.53 -8.36 9.69
N VAL A 168 -8.78 -8.29 8.38
CA VAL A 168 -9.38 -7.11 7.75
C VAL A 168 -10.85 -7.04 8.13
N TYR A 169 -11.27 -5.94 8.76
CA TYR A 169 -12.68 -5.64 8.90
C TYR A 169 -13.25 -5.27 7.52
N ALA A 170 -14.01 -6.18 6.93
CA ALA A 170 -14.67 -5.97 5.65
C ALA A 170 -16.10 -5.47 5.89
N GLU A 171 -16.40 -4.22 5.49
CA GLU A 171 -17.76 -3.70 5.52
C GLU A 171 -18.44 -4.05 4.20
N ASP A 172 -19.02 -5.26 4.20
CA ASP A 172 -19.75 -5.84 3.09
C ASP A 172 -20.82 -6.78 3.66
N ASP A 173 -21.98 -6.90 3.03
CA ASP A 173 -23.07 -7.73 3.56
C ASP A 173 -22.86 -9.22 3.27
N ASP A 174 -22.05 -9.53 2.27
CA ASP A 174 -21.71 -10.90 1.87
C ASP A 174 -20.53 -11.50 2.66
N PHE A 175 -19.83 -10.68 3.48
CA PHE A 175 -18.62 -11.10 4.18
C PHE A 175 -18.76 -11.00 5.71
N PRO A 176 -18.05 -11.84 6.47
CA PRO A 176 -18.06 -11.75 7.92
C PRO A 176 -17.41 -10.44 8.36
N LYS A 177 -18.12 -9.70 9.24
CA LYS A 177 -17.67 -8.41 9.80
C LYS A 177 -16.85 -8.63 11.07
N ILE A 178 -15.70 -9.28 10.95
CA ILE A 178 -14.86 -9.68 12.07
C ILE A 178 -14.03 -8.49 12.57
N ARG A 179 -14.03 -8.27 13.89
CA ARG A 179 -13.19 -7.27 14.56
C ARG A 179 -12.15 -7.98 15.42
N HIS A 180 -10.89 -7.62 15.22
CA HIS A 180 -9.78 -8.18 15.97
C HIS A 180 -8.83 -7.07 16.44
N SER A 181 -8.20 -7.27 17.59
CA SER A 181 -7.30 -6.30 18.22
C SER A 181 -6.00 -6.95 18.75
N GLY A 182 -5.62 -8.10 18.21
CA GLY A 182 -4.43 -8.88 18.65
C GLY A 182 -3.11 -8.42 18.04
N ALA A 183 -3.13 -7.52 17.04
CA ALA A 183 -1.94 -6.93 16.43
C ALA A 183 -1.81 -5.45 16.83
N ASP A 184 -0.67 -4.84 16.52
CA ASP A 184 -0.41 -3.41 16.75
C ASP A 184 -1.04 -2.49 15.69
N PHE A 185 -1.87 -3.05 14.80
CA PHE A 185 -2.58 -2.32 13.75
C PHE A 185 -3.94 -2.96 13.42
N ALA A 186 -4.85 -2.16 12.88
CA ALA A 186 -6.14 -2.58 12.34
C ALA A 186 -6.30 -2.11 10.90
N VAL A 187 -7.03 -2.89 10.12
CA VAL A 187 -7.37 -2.57 8.73
C VAL A 187 -8.88 -2.68 8.52
N ALA A 188 -9.50 -1.63 7.98
CA ALA A 188 -10.88 -1.65 7.52
C ALA A 188 -10.95 -1.43 6.02
N ARG A 189 -11.80 -2.20 5.35
CA ARG A 189 -12.18 -2.03 3.95
C ARG A 189 -13.69 -1.76 3.90
N LEU A 190 -14.04 -0.53 3.54
CA LEU A 190 -15.42 -0.04 3.45
C LEU A 190 -15.85 -0.16 1.98
N MET A 191 -16.81 -1.04 1.71
CA MET A 191 -17.07 -1.53 0.34
C MET A 191 -18.48 -1.21 -0.17
N GLN A 192 -19.32 -0.53 0.62
CA GLN A 192 -20.73 -0.28 0.29
C GLN A 192 -21.05 1.19 -0.03
N SER A 193 -20.08 1.91 -0.64
CA SER A 193 -20.38 3.28 -1.11
C SER A 193 -21.48 3.29 -2.17
N LYS A 194 -22.33 4.32 -2.13
CA LYS A 194 -23.50 4.50 -3.00
C LYS A 194 -23.36 5.72 -3.90
N SER A 195 -23.79 5.62 -5.14
CA SER A 195 -23.67 6.69 -6.15
C SER A 195 -24.60 7.87 -5.87
N ASP A 196 -25.75 7.62 -5.24
CA ASP A 196 -26.75 8.63 -4.84
C ASP A 196 -26.34 9.45 -3.60
N GLN A 197 -25.25 9.04 -2.92
CA GLN A 197 -24.71 9.78 -1.79
C GLN A 197 -23.52 10.65 -2.24
N PRO A 198 -23.50 11.96 -2.00
CA PRO A 198 -22.40 12.85 -2.44
C PRO A 198 -21.01 12.37 -1.96
N ASN A 199 -20.92 11.86 -0.75
CA ASN A 199 -19.71 11.28 -0.17
C ASN A 199 -19.70 9.75 -0.21
N GLY A 200 -20.48 9.12 -1.08
CA GLY A 200 -20.59 7.66 -1.16
C GLY A 200 -21.29 7.00 0.03
N TYR A 201 -21.43 7.70 1.15
CA TYR A 201 -22.02 7.24 2.41
C TYR A 201 -22.83 8.36 3.05
N SER A 202 -23.79 7.98 3.90
CA SER A 202 -24.53 8.94 4.72
C SER A 202 -23.61 9.61 5.75
N LYS A 203 -24.03 10.79 6.25
CA LYS A 203 -23.34 11.45 7.37
C LYS A 203 -23.25 10.54 8.60
N ALA A 204 -24.32 9.78 8.88
CA ALA A 204 -24.36 8.84 10.01
C ALA A 204 -23.32 7.71 9.86
N ASP A 205 -23.10 7.20 8.64
CA ASP A 205 -22.07 6.19 8.36
C ASP A 205 -20.66 6.76 8.55
N ILE A 206 -20.37 7.94 8.01
CA ILE A 206 -19.08 8.61 8.22
C ILE A 206 -18.83 8.86 9.72
N ASP A 207 -19.84 9.29 10.47
CA ASP A 207 -19.75 9.47 11.92
C ASP A 207 -19.50 8.14 12.66
N ARG A 208 -20.11 7.04 12.21
CA ARG A 208 -19.89 5.69 12.74
C ARG A 208 -18.46 5.19 12.45
N PHE A 209 -17.97 5.37 11.24
CA PHE A 209 -16.59 5.01 10.85
C PHE A 209 -15.56 5.80 11.63
N ALA A 210 -15.79 7.11 11.82
CA ALA A 210 -14.91 7.95 12.60
C ALA A 210 -14.82 7.49 14.07
N ARG A 211 -15.97 7.19 14.72
CA ARG A 211 -15.97 6.64 16.08
C ARG A 211 -15.21 5.33 16.16
N THR A 212 -15.47 4.40 15.24
CA THR A 212 -14.80 3.09 15.22
C THR A 212 -13.29 3.25 15.04
N ALA A 213 -12.85 4.07 14.08
CA ALA A 213 -11.42 4.32 13.84
C ALA A 213 -10.75 4.97 15.06
N THR A 214 -11.41 5.94 15.70
CA THR A 214 -10.92 6.60 16.92
C THR A 214 -10.80 5.61 18.08
N ASP A 215 -11.77 4.70 18.24
CA ASP A 215 -11.71 3.68 19.30
C ASP A 215 -10.55 2.70 19.08
N TRP A 216 -10.32 2.28 17.86
CA TRP A 216 -9.16 1.42 17.52
C TRP A 216 -7.84 2.15 17.74
N ALA A 217 -7.76 3.43 17.36
CA ALA A 217 -6.57 4.24 17.51
C ALA A 217 -6.14 4.50 18.98
N LYS A 218 -6.96 4.14 19.94
CA LYS A 218 -6.55 4.14 21.36
C LYS A 218 -5.51 3.07 21.68
N LYS A 219 -5.40 2.02 20.83
CA LYS A 219 -4.56 0.83 21.10
C LYS A 219 -3.58 0.49 19.99
N GLN A 220 -3.85 0.91 18.74
CA GLN A 220 -3.13 0.42 17.56
C GLN A 220 -3.22 1.39 16.38
N ASP A 221 -2.31 1.28 15.43
CA ASP A 221 -2.38 2.00 14.14
C ASP A 221 -3.62 1.58 13.36
N VAL A 222 -4.27 2.52 12.66
CA VAL A 222 -5.51 2.25 11.94
C VAL A 222 -5.39 2.61 10.47
N PHE A 223 -5.78 1.69 9.60
CA PHE A 223 -5.85 1.88 8.16
C PHE A 223 -7.30 1.68 7.69
N VAL A 224 -7.86 2.69 7.04
CA VAL A 224 -9.23 2.66 6.51
C VAL A 224 -9.20 2.90 5.00
N PHE A 225 -9.72 1.96 4.23
CA PHE A 225 -9.76 2.06 2.78
C PHE A 225 -11.19 1.98 2.26
N PHE A 226 -11.60 2.98 1.48
CA PHE A 226 -12.84 2.96 0.71
C PHE A 226 -12.60 2.25 -0.60
N ILE A 227 -13.26 1.10 -0.80
CA ILE A 227 -13.00 0.16 -1.89
C ILE A 227 -14.32 -0.41 -2.41
N SER A 228 -14.44 -0.60 -3.73
CA SER A 228 -15.67 -1.14 -4.31
C SER A 228 -16.88 -0.20 -4.19
N GLY A 229 -18.09 -0.72 -4.27
CA GLY A 229 -19.32 0.07 -4.30
C GLY A 229 -19.35 1.06 -5.46
N ALA A 230 -19.89 2.22 -5.22
CA ALA A 230 -19.83 3.38 -6.12
C ALA A 230 -18.41 3.99 -6.09
N LYS A 231 -17.51 3.34 -6.79
CA LYS A 231 -16.07 3.60 -6.71
C LYS A 231 -15.69 5.05 -7.05
N GLU A 232 -16.48 5.71 -7.88
CA GLU A 232 -16.32 7.13 -8.22
C GLU A 232 -16.47 8.06 -7.01
N ARG A 233 -17.18 7.59 -5.96
CA ARG A 233 -17.41 8.32 -4.71
C ARG A 233 -16.33 8.06 -3.63
N ASN A 234 -15.51 7.04 -3.79
CA ASN A 234 -14.57 6.62 -2.74
C ASN A 234 -13.58 7.72 -2.31
N PRO A 235 -13.01 8.55 -3.21
CA PRO A 235 -12.17 9.67 -2.77
C PRO A 235 -12.93 10.68 -1.91
N ALA A 236 -14.17 11.01 -2.27
CA ALA A 236 -15.01 11.92 -1.49
C ALA A 236 -15.31 11.35 -0.09
N ALA A 237 -15.60 10.03 -0.01
CA ALA A 237 -15.81 9.34 1.26
C ALA A 237 -14.56 9.38 2.15
N ALA A 238 -13.39 9.12 1.56
CA ALA A 238 -12.13 9.15 2.29
C ALA A 238 -11.81 10.55 2.83
N MET A 239 -11.98 11.59 2.01
CA MET A 239 -11.79 12.98 2.43
C MET A 239 -12.81 13.40 3.50
N ALA A 240 -14.08 12.97 3.39
CA ALA A 240 -15.10 13.25 4.41
C ALA A 240 -14.73 12.60 5.76
N LEU A 241 -14.23 11.37 5.76
CA LEU A 241 -13.77 10.71 6.96
C LEU A 241 -12.54 11.40 7.56
N GLN A 242 -11.55 11.80 6.74
CA GLN A 242 -10.39 12.57 7.19
C GLN A 242 -10.81 13.88 7.85
N ALA A 243 -11.70 14.65 7.21
CA ALA A 243 -12.22 15.89 7.77
C ALA A 243 -12.91 15.65 9.12
N LYS A 244 -13.71 14.58 9.25
CA LYS A 244 -14.37 14.22 10.52
C LYS A 244 -13.39 13.84 11.63
N LEU A 245 -12.24 13.24 11.27
CA LEU A 245 -11.17 12.83 12.19
C LEU A 245 -10.17 13.97 12.49
N GLY A 246 -10.28 15.11 11.82
CA GLY A 246 -9.29 16.19 11.93
C GLY A 246 -7.93 15.86 11.31
N ILE A 247 -7.92 14.94 10.33
CA ILE A 247 -6.70 14.50 9.64
C ILE A 247 -6.43 15.41 8.44
N THR A 248 -5.25 16.04 8.42
CA THR A 248 -4.77 16.83 7.29
C THR A 248 -3.66 16.06 6.58
N PRO A 249 -3.82 15.70 5.29
CA PRO A 249 -2.75 15.09 4.51
C PRO A 249 -1.56 16.05 4.36
N ALA A 250 -0.33 15.52 4.35
CA ALA A 250 0.87 16.33 4.17
C ALA A 250 0.88 17.03 2.81
N THR A 251 1.18 18.34 2.81
CA THR A 251 1.31 19.12 1.58
C THR A 251 2.75 19.13 1.07
N ALA A 252 2.97 19.48 -0.19
CA ALA A 252 4.30 19.53 -0.80
C ALA A 252 5.26 20.54 -0.09
N ALA A 253 4.72 21.52 0.64
CA ALA A 253 5.52 22.53 1.37
C ALA A 253 6.20 21.96 2.62
N GLU A 254 5.62 20.95 3.26
CA GLU A 254 6.15 20.33 4.48
C GLU A 254 7.26 19.33 4.22
N ALA A 255 7.29 18.71 3.02
CA ALA A 255 8.33 17.77 2.59
C ALA A 255 9.69 18.46 2.31
N GLY A 256 9.70 19.76 2.05
CA GLY A 256 10.93 20.56 1.81
C GLY A 256 11.62 21.09 3.07
N GLY A 257 10.93 21.10 4.22
CA GLY A 257 11.39 21.78 5.44
C GLY A 257 12.40 21.00 6.30
N MET A 258 12.52 19.68 6.14
CA MET A 258 13.42 18.86 6.96
C MET A 258 14.77 18.52 6.31
N ALA A 259 15.00 18.88 5.06
CA ALA A 259 16.28 18.65 4.35
C ALA A 259 17.32 19.79 4.45
N ALA A 260 17.01 20.91 5.13
CA ALA A 260 17.87 22.09 5.19
C ALA A 260 18.71 22.20 6.49
N GLY A 261 19.08 21.11 7.11
CA GLY A 261 19.87 21.14 8.34
C GLY A 261 21.04 20.16 8.34
N LYS A 262 22.11 20.43 7.54
CA LYS A 262 23.54 20.20 7.80
C LYS A 262 24.32 20.14 6.48
N LYS A 263 24.65 21.29 5.93
CA LYS A 263 25.84 21.40 5.05
C LYS A 263 27.02 21.81 5.94
N ALA A 264 27.85 20.83 6.27
CA ALA A 264 29.19 21.09 6.79
C ALA A 264 30.06 21.65 5.65
N ALA A 265 30.73 22.75 5.95
CA ALA A 265 31.63 23.45 5.06
C ALA A 265 32.84 22.60 4.68
N ALA A 266 33.04 22.39 3.39
CA ALA A 266 34.30 21.88 2.85
C ALA A 266 35.01 23.04 2.12
N LYS A 267 36.28 23.28 2.53
CA LYS A 267 37.21 24.30 1.99
C LYS A 267 37.55 24.02 0.52
N PRO A 268 37.87 25.08 -0.24
CA PRO A 268 38.25 24.90 -1.65
C PRO A 268 39.73 24.52 -1.81
N ALA A 269 40.02 23.53 -2.60
CA ALA A 269 41.36 23.18 -3.06
C ALA A 269 41.56 23.67 -4.49
N ALA A 270 42.80 24.16 -4.72
CA ALA A 270 43.24 24.98 -5.80
C ALA A 270 43.26 24.33 -7.19
N LYS A 271 43.13 25.23 -8.20
CA LYS A 271 43.31 25.02 -9.65
C LYS A 271 44.75 24.61 -9.99
N LYS A 272 44.91 23.62 -10.92
CA LYS A 272 46.04 23.58 -11.86
C LYS A 272 45.49 23.31 -13.26
N ALA A 273 45.92 24.17 -14.18
CA ALA A 273 45.58 24.20 -15.59
C ALA A 273 46.56 23.39 -16.46
N PRO A 274 46.42 23.34 -17.78
CA PRO A 274 46.60 22.12 -18.60
C PRO A 274 47.92 22.08 -19.39
N LYS A 275 48.27 20.90 -19.94
CA LYS A 275 49.24 20.83 -21.05
C LYS A 275 48.66 20.00 -22.21
N ALA A 276 48.68 20.64 -23.37
CA ALA A 276 48.39 20.10 -24.69
C ALA A 276 49.62 19.38 -25.30
N SER A 277 49.40 18.42 -26.17
CA SER A 277 50.08 18.24 -27.47
C SER A 277 49.64 16.90 -28.11
N THR A 278 48.91 16.96 -29.21
CA THR A 278 49.26 16.81 -30.62
C THR A 278 49.75 15.41 -31.04
N LYS A 279 49.02 14.71 -31.87
CA LYS A 279 49.23 14.40 -33.29
C LYS A 279 48.52 13.12 -33.73
N THR A 280 47.69 13.26 -34.70
CA THR A 280 47.24 12.28 -35.73
C THR A 280 48.44 12.02 -36.73
N PRO A 281 48.46 11.04 -37.68
CA PRO A 281 47.35 10.44 -38.41
C PRO A 281 47.50 8.98 -38.92
N ALA A 282 46.42 8.51 -39.53
CA ALA A 282 46.29 7.83 -40.81
C ALA A 282 46.25 6.29 -40.94
N ARG A 283 45.14 5.85 -41.53
CA ARG A 283 44.94 5.00 -42.75
C ARG A 283 45.23 3.49 -42.58
N THR A 284 44.43 2.55 -43.03
CA THR A 284 43.72 2.20 -44.24
C THR A 284 42.93 0.90 -44.02
N SER A 285 41.71 0.85 -44.47
CA SER A 285 41.05 0.01 -45.47
C SER A 285 41.15 -1.52 -45.33
N SER A 286 40.06 -2.22 -45.27
CA SER A 286 39.44 -2.95 -46.38
C SER A 286 38.41 -4.01 -45.87
N SER A 287 37.21 -3.91 -46.34
CA SER A 287 36.31 -5.05 -46.56
C SER A 287 36.79 -5.86 -47.78
N PRO A 288 36.31 -7.11 -48.07
CA PRO A 288 34.92 -7.47 -48.23
C PRO A 288 34.51 -8.96 -48.06
N LYS A 289 33.17 -9.14 -48.03
CA LYS A 289 32.36 -10.19 -48.71
C LYS A 289 32.36 -11.65 -48.27
N LYS A 290 31.16 -12.07 -47.85
CA LYS A 290 30.15 -12.97 -48.47
C LYS A 290 30.21 -14.48 -48.17
N LYS A 291 28.98 -14.99 -47.85
CA LYS A 291 28.37 -16.29 -48.14
C LYS A 291 28.77 -17.46 -47.21
N LYS A 292 27.84 -18.09 -46.57
CA LYS A 292 26.59 -18.77 -46.97
C LYS A 292 25.57 -18.72 -45.82
#